data_eb524a4f621c9e895e549a5fa436e072
#
_entry.id   eb524a4f621c9e895e549a5fa436e072
#
_cell.length_a   1.000
_cell.length_b   1.000
_cell.length_c   1.000
_cell.angle_alpha   90.00
_cell.angle_beta   90.00
_cell.angle_gamma   90.00
#
_symmetry.space_group_name_H-M   'P 1'
#
loop_
_entity.id
_entity.type
_entity.pdbx_description
1 polymer ?
#
loop_
_entity_poly.entity_id
_entity_poly.type
_entity_poly.pdbx_seq_one_letter_code
_entity_poly.pdbx_strand_id
1 'polypeptide(L)'
;MPTIFEEQISRKPNHYPWTEDFIESMHNGFWTDKEFSFKSDVHQFKTELTDQEREIIVRTLSAIGQIEVAVKSFWAKLGENLPHPALQDLGYVMANTEVIHNNAYERLLSVLDMEDIFEENLKLDWIQGRVKYLRKYTHRFYKDSKKQYLYALILFTLFVENVSLFSQFYIINWFARYKNVLKDTDQQVKYTRQEENIHAMVGMK
;
A
#
# COMPACT_ATOMS: atom_id res chain seq x y z
N MET A 1 23.47 -22.24 -6.44
CA MET A 1 22.53 -21.65 -5.46
C MET A 1 21.21 -22.35 -5.60
N PRO A 2 20.47 -22.64 -4.51
CA PRO A 2 19.11 -23.12 -4.61
C PRO A 2 18.25 -22.11 -5.39
N THR A 3 17.21 -22.58 -6.04
CA THR A 3 16.26 -21.69 -6.71
C THR A 3 15.42 -20.96 -5.66
N ILE A 4 14.92 -19.77 -5.98
CA ILE A 4 14.05 -18.99 -5.09
C ILE A 4 12.77 -19.74 -4.65
N PHE A 5 12.44 -20.85 -5.33
CA PHE A 5 11.28 -21.69 -5.06
C PHE A 5 11.62 -22.96 -4.27
N GLU A 6 12.87 -23.16 -3.85
CA GLU A 6 13.27 -24.29 -3.02
C GLU A 6 13.18 -23.91 -1.55
N GLU A 7 12.56 -24.80 -0.77
CA GLU A 7 12.39 -24.59 0.66
C GLU A 7 13.72 -24.62 1.38
N GLN A 8 13.94 -23.65 2.29
CA GLN A 8 15.05 -23.65 3.21
C GLN A 8 14.52 -23.57 4.65
N ILE A 9 14.92 -24.52 5.48
CA ILE A 9 14.45 -24.66 6.88
C ILE A 9 15.25 -23.84 7.90
N SER A 10 16.30 -23.14 7.48
CA SER A 10 17.19 -22.36 8.34
C SER A 10 17.53 -21.01 7.71
N ARG A 11 17.67 -19.97 8.53
CA ARG A 11 18.14 -18.63 8.06
C ARG A 11 19.57 -18.65 7.51
N LYS A 12 20.37 -19.61 7.91
CA LYS A 12 21.77 -19.74 7.46
C LYS A 12 21.96 -21.00 6.61
N PRO A 13 22.72 -20.90 5.51
CA PRO A 13 23.28 -19.67 4.93
C PRO A 13 22.21 -18.74 4.35
N ASN A 14 22.34 -17.41 4.52
CA ASN A 14 21.43 -16.46 3.88
C ASN A 14 21.82 -16.29 2.41
N HIS A 15 20.99 -16.81 1.50
CA HIS A 15 21.21 -16.71 0.06
C HIS A 15 20.68 -15.39 -0.54
N TYR A 16 19.92 -14.61 0.24
CA TYR A 16 19.30 -13.33 -0.16
C TYR A 16 19.65 -12.21 0.82
N PRO A 17 20.94 -11.88 1.04
CA PRO A 17 21.38 -10.91 2.05
C PRO A 17 20.82 -9.50 1.81
N TRP A 18 20.47 -9.15 0.59
CA TRP A 18 19.84 -7.88 0.22
C TRP A 18 18.50 -7.64 0.93
N THR A 19 17.83 -8.68 1.44
CA THR A 19 16.58 -8.53 2.21
C THR A 19 16.79 -7.77 3.51
N GLU A 20 17.98 -7.88 4.11
CA GLU A 20 18.32 -7.22 5.37
C GLU A 20 18.34 -5.70 5.21
N ASP A 21 18.89 -5.19 4.10
CA ASP A 21 18.94 -3.75 3.80
C ASP A 21 17.53 -3.14 3.68
N PHE A 22 16.61 -3.86 3.03
CA PHE A 22 15.22 -3.40 2.88
C PHE A 22 14.46 -3.45 4.21
N ILE A 23 14.62 -4.51 4.98
CA ILE A 23 14.02 -4.64 6.32
C ILE A 23 14.52 -3.50 7.23
N GLU A 24 15.83 -3.23 7.24
CA GLU A 24 16.42 -2.13 8.02
C GLU A 24 15.87 -0.77 7.56
N SER A 25 15.73 -0.55 6.26
CA SER A 25 15.17 0.69 5.71
C SER A 25 13.73 0.92 6.19
N MET A 26 12.89 -0.13 6.20
CA MET A 26 11.51 -0.04 6.68
C MET A 26 11.44 0.19 8.19
N HIS A 27 12.30 -0.48 8.98
CA HIS A 27 12.37 -0.24 10.43
C HIS A 27 12.84 1.18 10.78
N ASN A 28 13.81 1.73 10.03
CA ASN A 28 14.30 3.10 10.23
C ASN A 28 13.27 4.15 9.80
N GLY A 29 12.40 3.82 8.84
CA GLY A 29 11.30 4.66 8.39
C GLY A 29 9.99 4.48 9.15
N PHE A 30 9.97 3.73 10.26
CA PHE A 30 8.75 3.42 11.00
C PHE A 30 8.02 4.68 11.50
N TRP A 31 6.71 4.71 11.28
CA TRP A 31 5.81 5.77 11.70
C TRP A 31 4.46 5.20 12.14
N THR A 32 3.58 6.04 12.67
CA THR A 32 2.22 5.64 13.06
C THR A 32 1.19 6.65 12.59
N ASP A 33 -0.05 6.22 12.47
CA ASP A 33 -1.21 7.06 12.15
C ASP A 33 -1.39 8.28 13.07
N LYS A 34 -0.77 8.25 14.26
CA LYS A 34 -0.91 9.30 15.30
C LYS A 34 0.03 10.49 15.10
N GLU A 35 0.94 10.45 14.14
CA GLU A 35 1.91 11.54 13.91
C GLU A 35 1.29 12.79 13.33
N PHE A 36 0.14 12.67 12.65
CA PHE A 36 -0.54 13.78 11.99
C PHE A 36 -1.76 14.22 12.79
N SER A 37 -1.92 15.55 12.99
CA SER A 37 -3.06 16.08 13.74
C SER A 37 -4.31 16.26 12.87
N PHE A 38 -4.14 16.56 11.59
CA PHE A 38 -5.17 16.90 10.61
C PHE A 38 -6.07 18.09 10.95
N LYS A 39 -5.81 18.84 12.04
CA LYS A 39 -6.70 19.93 12.47
C LYS A 39 -6.91 21.00 11.40
N SER A 40 -5.82 21.39 10.74
CA SER A 40 -5.88 22.34 9.62
C SER A 40 -6.62 21.74 8.43
N ASP A 41 -6.31 20.49 8.11
CA ASP A 41 -6.87 19.78 6.96
C ASP A 41 -8.39 19.59 7.08
N VAL A 42 -8.89 19.25 8.28
CA VAL A 42 -10.33 19.17 8.58
C VAL A 42 -11.03 20.50 8.35
N HIS A 43 -10.43 21.60 8.82
CA HIS A 43 -10.98 22.92 8.60
C HIS A 43 -11.01 23.27 7.11
N GLN A 44 -9.90 23.11 6.42
CA GLN A 44 -9.76 23.41 4.99
C GLN A 44 -10.70 22.55 4.13
N PHE A 45 -10.81 21.27 4.44
CA PHE A 45 -11.70 20.34 3.75
C PHE A 45 -13.16 20.82 3.79
N LYS A 46 -13.60 21.35 4.95
CA LYS A 46 -14.98 21.82 5.15
C LYS A 46 -15.25 23.21 4.58
N THR A 47 -14.25 24.11 4.56
CA THR A 47 -14.49 25.54 4.32
C THR A 47 -13.81 26.12 3.09
N GLU A 48 -12.70 25.53 2.62
CA GLU A 48 -11.88 26.10 1.53
C GLU A 48 -12.02 25.36 0.21
N LEU A 49 -12.58 24.13 0.21
CA LEU A 49 -12.74 23.31 -0.97
C LEU A 49 -14.15 23.41 -1.54
N THR A 50 -14.25 23.39 -2.86
CA THR A 50 -15.53 23.25 -3.56
C THR A 50 -16.07 21.82 -3.42
N ASP A 51 -17.35 21.60 -3.70
CA ASP A 51 -17.98 20.28 -3.66
C ASP A 51 -17.27 19.29 -4.60
N GLN A 52 -16.91 19.72 -5.81
CA GLN A 52 -16.19 18.91 -6.77
C GLN A 52 -14.79 18.50 -6.27
N GLU A 53 -14.07 19.43 -5.63
CA GLU A 53 -12.75 19.15 -5.07
C GLU A 53 -12.83 18.17 -3.90
N ARG A 54 -13.82 18.33 -3.02
CA ARG A 54 -14.10 17.36 -1.97
C ARG A 54 -14.38 15.98 -2.55
N GLU A 55 -15.23 15.89 -3.57
CA GLU A 55 -15.56 14.64 -4.24
C GLU A 55 -14.31 13.94 -4.83
N ILE A 56 -13.42 14.69 -5.49
CA ILE A 56 -12.16 14.16 -6.03
C ILE A 56 -11.29 13.60 -4.90
N ILE A 57 -11.11 14.34 -3.81
CA ILE A 57 -10.30 13.92 -2.66
C ILE A 57 -10.90 12.66 -2.02
N VAL A 58 -12.19 12.66 -1.75
CA VAL A 58 -12.90 11.53 -1.15
C VAL A 58 -12.77 10.26 -1.98
N ARG A 59 -13.02 10.35 -3.29
CA ARG A 59 -12.87 9.21 -4.21
C ARG A 59 -11.43 8.71 -4.26
N THR A 60 -10.46 9.63 -4.25
CA THR A 60 -9.03 9.28 -4.24
C THR A 60 -8.64 8.56 -2.97
N LEU A 61 -8.98 9.10 -1.80
CA LEU A 61 -8.68 8.48 -0.50
C LEU A 61 -9.41 7.14 -0.33
N SER A 62 -10.65 7.03 -0.80
CA SER A 62 -11.40 5.76 -0.82
C SER A 62 -10.70 4.71 -1.70
N ALA A 63 -10.15 5.13 -2.81
CA ALA A 63 -9.40 4.25 -3.70
C ALA A 63 -8.10 3.76 -3.06
N ILE A 64 -7.36 4.62 -2.37
CA ILE A 64 -6.13 4.25 -1.64
C ILE A 64 -6.50 3.29 -0.50
N GLY A 65 -7.36 3.68 0.43
CA GLY A 65 -7.70 2.85 1.59
C GLY A 65 -8.26 1.45 1.23
N GLN A 66 -8.92 1.31 0.07
CA GLN A 66 -9.39 0.02 -0.39
C GLN A 66 -8.25 -0.89 -0.90
N ILE A 67 -7.25 -0.33 -1.58
CA ILE A 67 -6.20 -1.15 -2.22
C ILE A 67 -5.23 -1.75 -1.20
N GLU A 68 -4.95 -1.05 -0.11
CA GLU A 68 -4.06 -1.45 0.98
C GLU A 68 -4.45 -2.82 1.59
N VAL A 69 -5.74 -3.13 1.64
CA VAL A 69 -6.23 -4.44 2.10
C VAL A 69 -5.75 -5.58 1.21
N ALA A 70 -5.69 -5.36 -0.10
CA ALA A 70 -5.24 -6.38 -1.04
C ALA A 70 -3.71 -6.54 -1.02
N VAL A 71 -2.97 -5.44 -0.93
CA VAL A 71 -1.51 -5.40 -0.90
C VAL A 71 -0.97 -6.08 0.36
N LYS A 72 -1.49 -5.75 1.52
CA LYS A 72 -1.16 -6.41 2.79
C LYS A 72 -1.27 -7.94 2.68
N SER A 73 -2.38 -8.42 2.12
CA SER A 73 -2.62 -9.85 1.97
C SER A 73 -1.67 -10.52 0.97
N PHE A 74 -1.19 -9.76 -0.02
CA PHE A 74 -0.20 -10.23 -0.98
C PHE A 74 1.17 -10.41 -0.32
N TRP A 75 1.67 -9.38 0.36
CA TRP A 75 2.99 -9.41 1.02
C TRP A 75 3.07 -10.43 2.15
N ALA A 76 2.01 -10.58 2.95
CA ALA A 76 1.96 -11.58 4.01
C ALA A 76 2.17 -13.02 3.51
N LYS A 77 1.89 -13.28 2.23
CA LYS A 77 2.06 -14.60 1.59
C LYS A 77 3.37 -14.77 0.83
N LEU A 78 4.26 -13.78 0.86
CA LEU A 78 5.53 -13.85 0.14
C LEU A 78 6.31 -15.12 0.49
N GLY A 79 6.47 -15.41 1.78
CA GLY A 79 7.20 -16.59 2.26
C GLY A 79 6.53 -17.94 1.98
N GLU A 80 5.22 -17.96 1.74
CA GLU A 80 4.51 -19.18 1.31
C GLU A 80 4.85 -19.57 -0.14
N ASN A 81 5.13 -18.57 -0.97
CA ASN A 81 5.42 -18.73 -2.39
C ASN A 81 6.92 -18.78 -2.68
N LEU A 82 7.72 -18.11 -1.87
CA LEU A 82 9.18 -18.07 -1.92
C LEU A 82 9.72 -18.57 -0.58
N PRO A 83 9.84 -19.90 -0.37
CA PRO A 83 9.97 -20.49 0.95
C PRO A 83 11.41 -20.44 1.48
N HIS A 84 11.96 -19.23 1.59
CA HIS A 84 13.23 -18.94 2.23
C HIS A 84 13.01 -18.01 3.44
N PRO A 85 13.56 -18.30 4.64
CA PRO A 85 13.30 -17.50 5.85
C PRO A 85 13.56 -15.99 5.70
N ALA A 86 14.61 -15.60 4.97
CA ALA A 86 14.89 -14.17 4.73
C ALA A 86 13.82 -13.48 3.86
N LEU A 87 13.25 -14.17 2.88
CA LEU A 87 12.16 -13.65 2.05
C LEU A 87 10.84 -13.65 2.83
N GLN A 88 10.62 -14.63 3.70
CA GLN A 88 9.48 -14.69 4.59
C GLN A 88 9.48 -13.51 5.58
N ASP A 89 10.61 -13.24 6.23
CA ASP A 89 10.76 -12.10 7.13
C ASP A 89 10.51 -10.78 6.41
N LEU A 90 11.07 -10.60 5.20
CA LEU A 90 10.83 -9.43 4.37
C LEU A 90 9.33 -9.25 4.07
N GLY A 91 8.64 -10.31 3.67
CA GLY A 91 7.20 -10.29 3.39
C GLY A 91 6.37 -9.91 4.61
N TYR A 92 6.74 -10.37 5.80
CA TYR A 92 6.04 -9.98 7.04
C TYR A 92 6.28 -8.52 7.43
N VAL A 93 7.48 -8.00 7.23
CA VAL A 93 7.78 -6.58 7.50
C VAL A 93 7.01 -5.69 6.50
N MET A 94 7.01 -6.03 5.22
CA MET A 94 6.22 -5.31 4.21
C MET A 94 4.71 -5.37 4.52
N ALA A 95 4.19 -6.54 4.90
CA ALA A 95 2.78 -6.64 5.31
C ALA A 95 2.47 -5.81 6.56
N ASN A 96 3.43 -5.61 7.47
CA ASN A 96 3.25 -4.76 8.64
C ASN A 96 3.21 -3.27 8.26
N THR A 97 3.99 -2.81 7.29
CA THR A 97 3.87 -1.42 6.79
C THR A 97 2.48 -1.17 6.20
N GLU A 98 1.90 -2.14 5.49
CA GLU A 98 0.52 -2.05 4.99
C GLU A 98 -0.55 -2.03 6.10
N VAL A 99 -0.26 -2.60 7.28
CA VAL A 99 -1.14 -2.43 8.45
C VAL A 99 -1.11 -0.98 8.93
N ILE A 100 0.05 -0.34 8.93
CA ILE A 100 0.21 1.07 9.29
C ILE A 100 -0.56 1.95 8.29
N HIS A 101 -0.42 1.70 6.99
CA HIS A 101 -1.15 2.40 5.93
C HIS A 101 -2.67 2.27 6.13
N ASN A 102 -3.17 1.06 6.35
CA ASN A 102 -4.60 0.83 6.60
C ASN A 102 -5.11 1.67 7.78
N ASN A 103 -4.40 1.62 8.92
CA ASN A 103 -4.77 2.40 10.11
C ASN A 103 -4.74 3.91 9.83
N ALA A 104 -3.75 4.38 9.09
CA ALA A 104 -3.57 5.79 8.76
C ALA A 104 -4.68 6.31 7.84
N TYR A 105 -5.05 5.55 6.80
CA TYR A 105 -6.15 5.95 5.92
C TYR A 105 -7.53 5.79 6.58
N GLU A 106 -7.75 4.78 7.42
CA GLU A 106 -8.96 4.64 8.22
C GLU A 106 -9.14 5.86 9.16
N ARG A 107 -8.08 6.22 9.89
CA ARG A 107 -8.09 7.40 10.75
C ARG A 107 -8.32 8.69 9.96
N LEU A 108 -7.70 8.85 8.79
CA LEU A 108 -7.89 10.02 7.94
C LEU A 108 -9.33 10.15 7.46
N LEU A 109 -9.96 9.06 7.03
CA LEU A 109 -11.37 9.04 6.65
C LEU A 109 -12.26 9.44 7.83
N SER A 110 -11.98 8.93 9.02
CA SER A 110 -12.73 9.24 10.23
C SER A 110 -12.61 10.72 10.63
N VAL A 111 -11.40 11.29 10.65
CA VAL A 111 -11.22 12.71 11.04
C VAL A 111 -11.79 13.68 10.00
N LEU A 112 -11.88 13.29 8.74
CA LEU A 112 -12.52 14.08 7.68
C LEU A 112 -14.04 13.86 7.62
N ASP A 113 -14.61 13.00 8.48
CA ASP A 113 -16.05 12.68 8.50
C ASP A 113 -16.54 12.08 7.16
N MET A 114 -15.79 11.08 6.65
CA MET A 114 -15.97 10.53 5.31
C MET A 114 -16.36 9.04 5.29
N GLU A 115 -16.64 8.44 6.43
CA GLU A 115 -16.85 7.00 6.56
C GLU A 115 -18.05 6.51 5.72
N ASP A 116 -19.19 7.20 5.80
CA ASP A 116 -20.39 6.85 5.02
C ASP A 116 -20.14 6.94 3.51
N ILE A 117 -19.45 8.01 3.08
CA ILE A 117 -19.11 8.21 1.66
C ILE A 117 -18.09 7.15 1.20
N PHE A 118 -17.18 6.75 2.07
CA PHE A 118 -16.24 5.67 1.77
C PHE A 118 -17.00 4.36 1.50
N GLU A 119 -17.96 3.99 2.34
CA GLU A 119 -18.78 2.79 2.15
C GLU A 119 -19.60 2.85 0.84
N GLU A 120 -20.10 4.03 0.48
CA GLU A 120 -20.80 4.24 -0.81
C GLU A 120 -19.82 4.10 -1.98
N ASN A 121 -18.64 4.70 -1.90
CA ASN A 121 -17.63 4.60 -2.94
C ASN A 121 -17.15 3.17 -3.18
N LEU A 122 -17.11 2.32 -2.14
CA LEU A 122 -16.79 0.90 -2.31
C LEU A 122 -17.77 0.16 -3.24
N LYS A 123 -18.98 0.67 -3.43
CA LYS A 123 -20.00 0.09 -4.33
C LYS A 123 -19.82 0.50 -5.79
N LEU A 124 -18.96 1.48 -6.09
CA LEU A 124 -18.72 1.96 -7.45
C LEU A 124 -18.13 0.83 -8.32
N ASP A 125 -18.63 0.69 -9.54
CA ASP A 125 -18.28 -0.39 -10.46
C ASP A 125 -16.77 -0.50 -10.71
N TRP A 126 -16.07 0.62 -10.82
CA TRP A 126 -14.64 0.63 -11.06
C TRP A 126 -13.83 0.18 -9.84
N ILE A 127 -14.27 0.48 -8.59
CA ILE A 127 -13.67 -0.07 -7.37
C ILE A 127 -13.95 -1.57 -7.28
N GLN A 128 -15.19 -1.99 -7.49
CA GLN A 128 -15.56 -3.41 -7.47
C GLN A 128 -14.83 -4.21 -8.57
N GLY A 129 -14.65 -3.63 -9.74
CA GLY A 129 -13.86 -4.21 -10.82
C GLY A 129 -12.40 -4.43 -10.43
N ARG A 130 -11.76 -3.43 -9.78
CA ARG A 130 -10.40 -3.53 -9.26
C ARG A 130 -10.29 -4.60 -8.16
N VAL A 131 -11.17 -4.57 -7.17
CA VAL A 131 -11.22 -5.58 -6.10
C VAL A 131 -11.33 -6.99 -6.67
N LYS A 132 -12.25 -7.21 -7.60
CA LYS A 132 -12.44 -8.51 -8.26
C LYS A 132 -11.20 -8.94 -9.04
N TYR A 133 -10.53 -8.00 -9.70
CA TYR A 133 -9.31 -8.27 -10.45
C TYR A 133 -8.17 -8.67 -9.51
N LEU A 134 -7.89 -7.89 -8.48
CA LEU A 134 -6.80 -8.14 -7.54
C LEU A 134 -7.00 -9.44 -6.75
N ARG A 135 -8.23 -9.77 -6.37
CA ARG A 135 -8.55 -11.02 -5.67
C ARG A 135 -8.13 -12.29 -6.42
N LYS A 136 -8.04 -12.24 -7.74
CA LYS A 136 -7.50 -13.38 -8.52
C LYS A 136 -6.03 -13.66 -8.17
N TYR A 137 -5.29 -12.64 -7.80
CA TYR A 137 -3.86 -12.72 -7.54
C TYR A 137 -3.51 -12.79 -6.05
N THR A 138 -4.45 -12.51 -5.14
CA THR A 138 -4.26 -12.64 -3.69
C THR A 138 -4.82 -13.92 -3.09
N HIS A 139 -5.91 -14.48 -3.67
CA HIS A 139 -6.65 -15.60 -3.07
C HIS A 139 -6.56 -16.93 -3.82
N ARG A 140 -6.14 -16.90 -5.07
CA ARG A 140 -6.06 -18.10 -5.93
C ARG A 140 -4.68 -18.22 -6.56
N PHE A 141 -3.66 -18.44 -5.76
CA PHE A 141 -2.46 -19.07 -6.31
C PHE A 141 -2.80 -20.54 -6.51
N TYR A 142 -2.93 -20.95 -7.77
CA TYR A 142 -2.93 -22.37 -8.10
C TYR A 142 -1.56 -22.88 -7.66
N LYS A 143 -1.54 -23.86 -6.75
CA LYS A 143 -0.30 -24.44 -6.17
C LYS A 143 0.75 -24.85 -7.19
N ASP A 144 0.40 -24.97 -8.46
CA ASP A 144 1.23 -25.51 -9.53
C ASP A 144 1.77 -24.48 -10.52
N SER A 145 1.51 -23.15 -10.33
CA SER A 145 1.95 -22.16 -11.31
C SER A 145 2.86 -21.08 -10.72
N LYS A 146 4.15 -21.44 -10.57
CA LYS A 146 5.24 -20.47 -10.33
C LYS A 146 5.16 -19.26 -11.27
N LYS A 147 4.79 -19.50 -12.54
CA LYS A 147 4.61 -18.47 -13.55
C LYS A 147 3.47 -17.50 -13.20
N GLN A 148 2.34 -17.99 -12.70
CA GLN A 148 1.23 -17.15 -12.28
C GLN A 148 1.60 -16.30 -11.05
N TYR A 149 2.36 -16.86 -10.12
CA TYR A 149 2.86 -16.11 -8.98
C TYR A 149 3.82 -15.00 -9.40
N LEU A 150 4.73 -15.26 -10.33
CA LEU A 150 5.63 -14.23 -10.89
C LEU A 150 4.85 -13.11 -11.58
N TYR A 151 3.77 -13.43 -12.31
CA TYR A 151 2.89 -12.39 -12.86
C TYR A 151 2.17 -11.59 -11.77
N ALA A 152 1.75 -12.24 -10.69
CA ALA A 152 1.16 -11.55 -9.54
C ALA A 152 2.19 -10.64 -8.87
N LEU A 153 3.43 -11.08 -8.71
CA LEU A 153 4.51 -10.28 -8.16
C LEU A 153 4.75 -9.03 -9.01
N ILE A 154 4.86 -9.15 -10.33
CA ILE A 154 4.99 -8.02 -11.26
C ILE A 154 3.77 -7.09 -11.17
N LEU A 155 2.56 -7.65 -11.11
CA LEU A 155 1.34 -6.87 -10.99
C LEU A 155 1.36 -6.00 -9.72
N PHE A 156 1.64 -6.59 -8.56
CA PHE A 156 1.64 -5.87 -7.30
C PHE A 156 2.78 -4.88 -7.22
N THR A 157 4.02 -5.29 -7.45
CA THR A 157 5.19 -4.43 -7.28
C THR A 157 5.27 -3.29 -8.28
N LEU A 158 4.91 -3.53 -9.54
CA LEU A 158 5.05 -2.52 -10.60
C LEU A 158 3.75 -1.73 -10.83
N PHE A 159 2.61 -2.41 -10.97
CA PHE A 159 1.37 -1.73 -11.35
C PHE A 159 0.54 -1.26 -10.17
N VAL A 160 0.48 -2.01 -9.07
CA VAL A 160 -0.28 -1.60 -7.88
C VAL A 160 0.51 -0.56 -7.10
N GLU A 161 1.70 -0.91 -6.64
CA GLU A 161 2.55 -0.06 -5.79
C GLU A 161 3.05 1.21 -6.52
N ASN A 162 3.50 1.08 -7.76
CA ASN A 162 4.11 2.19 -8.49
C ASN A 162 3.17 2.98 -9.40
N VAL A 163 2.21 2.35 -10.08
CA VAL A 163 1.36 3.06 -11.03
C VAL A 163 0.04 3.47 -10.39
N SER A 164 -0.68 2.51 -9.82
CA SER A 164 -2.02 2.78 -9.27
C SER A 164 -1.96 3.71 -8.06
N LEU A 165 -1.17 3.38 -7.04
CA LEU A 165 -1.04 4.20 -5.84
C LEU A 165 -0.41 5.57 -6.14
N PHE A 166 0.68 5.61 -6.89
CA PHE A 166 1.34 6.88 -7.24
C PHE A 166 0.45 7.84 -8.00
N SER A 167 -0.44 7.36 -8.87
CA SER A 167 -1.40 8.22 -9.57
C SER A 167 -2.38 8.89 -8.59
N GLN A 168 -2.78 8.19 -7.55
CA GLN A 168 -3.66 8.68 -6.49
C GLN A 168 -2.92 9.62 -5.54
N PHE A 169 -1.69 9.29 -5.16
CA PHE A 169 -0.82 10.16 -4.35
C PHE A 169 -0.56 11.50 -5.05
N TYR A 170 -0.40 11.48 -6.38
CA TYR A 170 -0.22 12.70 -7.15
C TYR A 170 -1.42 13.64 -7.05
N ILE A 171 -2.64 13.14 -7.02
CA ILE A 171 -3.86 13.95 -6.86
C ILE A 171 -3.82 14.70 -5.51
N ILE A 172 -3.54 14.00 -4.40
CA ILE A 172 -3.44 14.62 -3.08
C ILE A 172 -2.31 15.65 -3.04
N ASN A 173 -1.14 15.29 -3.56
CA ASN A 173 0.01 16.19 -3.63
C ASN A 173 -0.29 17.46 -4.46
N TRP A 174 -1.11 17.35 -5.53
CA TRP A 174 -1.53 18.49 -6.32
C TRP A 174 -2.28 19.53 -5.47
N PHE A 175 -3.24 19.11 -4.63
CA PHE A 175 -3.97 20.02 -3.73
C PHE A 175 -3.03 20.70 -2.73
N ALA A 176 -2.10 19.95 -2.14
CA ALA A 176 -1.13 20.50 -1.20
C ALA A 176 -0.16 21.49 -1.85
N ARG A 177 0.25 21.23 -3.09
CA ARG A 177 1.23 22.05 -3.81
C ARG A 177 0.65 23.29 -4.43
N TYR A 178 -0.49 23.17 -5.11
CA TYR A 178 -1.03 24.27 -5.94
C TYR A 178 -2.15 25.04 -5.25
N LYS A 179 -2.90 24.42 -4.35
CA LYS A 179 -3.93 25.10 -3.55
C LYS A 179 -3.48 25.41 -2.12
N ASN A 180 -2.36 24.88 -1.68
CA ASN A 180 -1.79 25.04 -0.35
C ASN A 180 -2.71 24.54 0.79
N VAL A 181 -3.49 23.48 0.54
CA VAL A 181 -4.42 22.85 1.50
C VAL A 181 -4.01 21.39 1.76
N LEU A 182 -4.55 20.78 2.81
CA LEU A 182 -4.38 19.34 3.14
C LEU A 182 -2.92 18.94 3.34
N LYS A 183 -2.15 19.71 4.10
CA LYS A 183 -0.72 19.49 4.30
C LYS A 183 -0.40 18.24 5.11
N ASP A 184 -1.17 17.94 6.16
CA ASP A 184 -0.98 16.74 6.97
C ASP A 184 -1.34 15.50 6.15
N THR A 185 -2.43 15.56 5.36
CA THR A 185 -2.82 14.51 4.42
C THR A 185 -1.72 14.25 3.38
N ASP A 186 -1.15 15.31 2.78
CA ASP A 186 -0.04 15.20 1.85
C ASP A 186 1.22 14.61 2.51
N GLN A 187 1.50 14.97 3.76
CA GLN A 187 2.64 14.42 4.48
C GLN A 187 2.47 12.92 4.78
N GLN A 188 1.26 12.50 5.19
CA GLN A 188 0.94 11.07 5.34
C GLN A 188 1.13 10.31 4.01
N VAL A 189 0.59 10.85 2.92
CA VAL A 189 0.76 10.27 1.57
C VAL A 189 2.23 10.19 1.17
N LYS A 190 3.08 11.15 1.55
CA LYS A 190 4.52 11.09 1.30
C LYS A 190 5.21 9.97 2.05
N TYR A 191 4.82 9.70 3.29
CA TYR A 191 5.35 8.60 4.08
C TYR A 191 4.97 7.26 3.44
N THR A 192 3.69 7.05 3.15
CA THR A 192 3.22 5.88 2.39
C THR A 192 4.02 5.71 1.09
N ARG A 193 4.14 6.75 0.28
CA ARG A 193 4.85 6.70 -1.01
C ARG A 193 6.31 6.27 -0.89
N GLN A 194 7.01 6.65 0.20
CA GLN A 194 8.39 6.25 0.42
C GLN A 194 8.49 4.74 0.64
N GLU A 195 7.56 4.16 1.40
CA GLU A 195 7.50 2.73 1.67
C GLU A 195 7.08 1.94 0.42
N GLU A 196 6.09 2.43 -0.36
CA GLU A 196 5.70 1.82 -1.64
C GLU A 196 6.85 1.79 -2.65
N ASN A 197 7.72 2.80 -2.63
CA ASN A 197 8.92 2.77 -3.44
C ASN A 197 9.90 1.66 -3.00
N ILE A 198 10.00 1.38 -1.69
CA ILE A 198 10.78 0.25 -1.18
C ILE A 198 10.17 -1.07 -1.65
N HIS A 199 8.83 -1.22 -1.55
CA HIS A 199 8.10 -2.41 -2.00
C HIS A 199 8.34 -2.69 -3.49
N ALA A 200 8.28 -1.66 -4.32
CA ALA A 200 8.58 -1.76 -5.75
C ALA A 200 10.04 -2.19 -6.01
N MET A 201 11.01 -1.63 -5.27
CA MET A 201 12.42 -2.03 -5.39
C MET A 201 12.66 -3.49 -4.95
N VAL A 202 11.96 -3.96 -3.93
CA VAL A 202 11.99 -5.39 -3.53
C VAL A 202 11.53 -6.28 -4.68
N GLY A 203 10.45 -5.91 -5.35
CA GLY A 203 9.93 -6.69 -6.48
C GLY A 203 10.85 -6.74 -7.70
N MET A 204 11.80 -5.80 -7.81
CA MET A 204 12.80 -5.79 -8.87
C MET A 204 14.04 -6.65 -8.57
N LYS A 205 14.19 -7.15 -7.35
CA LYS A 205 15.29 -8.05 -6.92
C LYS A 205 14.95 -9.51 -7.15
#